data_ff9ea9c859371f59dc67f01681bc75b5
#
_entry.id   ff9ea9c859371f59dc67f01681bc75b5
#
_cell.length_a   1.000
_cell.length_b   1.000
_cell.length_c   1.000
_cell.angle_alpha   90.00
_cell.angle_beta   90.00
_cell.angle_gamma   90.00
#
_symmetry.space_group_name_H-M   'P 1'
#
loop_
_entity.id
_entity.type
_entity.pdbx_description
1 polymer ?
#
loop_
_entity_poly.entity_id
_entity_poly.type
_entity_poly.pdbx_seq_one_letter_code
_entity_poly.pdbx_strand_id
1 'polypeptide(L)'
;TGMRKIGVIAQERSHGTGVWGPEHHELTAERASSFAIRNLPILTLMDTPGADPYEAANANNQAHSISRLIAELCNVDVPTLGIIIGQGYSGGAIPLAASNLLLCLKTGVFNTIHRRSLANLVRRYNLSWQECAKFVGVSSFELYQQGNIDGIVDFDPGETSNIHHFLTVLVTGIESIESGARQFVAEHPEILDHYHRNITRYLTPHEYLSAVNASSTLKLRTSPTEYPNVFGVAYRYLRYLGLRKRIKATTTTQYGRLAQVDIPEGELAQRVHRERRSAFLSWL
;
A
#
# COMPACT_ATOMS: atom_id res chain seq x y z
N THR A 1 -4.09 6.80 -31.25
CA THR A 1 -3.96 6.39 -29.83
C THR A 1 -4.01 4.87 -29.79
N GLY A 2 -2.84 4.23 -29.67
CA GLY A 2 -2.73 2.77 -29.63
C GLY A 2 -3.32 2.22 -28.32
N MET A 3 -3.93 1.03 -28.37
CA MET A 3 -4.37 0.30 -27.19
C MET A 3 -3.15 -0.09 -26.34
N ARG A 4 -3.15 0.31 -25.07
CA ARG A 4 -2.10 -0.05 -24.12
C ARG A 4 -2.57 -1.21 -23.24
N LYS A 5 -1.75 -2.25 -23.10
CA LYS A 5 -2.00 -3.35 -22.19
C LYS A 5 -1.53 -2.97 -20.77
N ILE A 6 -2.33 -3.31 -19.78
CA ILE A 6 -2.02 -3.15 -18.36
C ILE A 6 -2.31 -4.45 -17.63
N GLY A 7 -1.60 -4.72 -16.54
CA GLY A 7 -1.93 -5.77 -15.58
C GLY A 7 -2.96 -5.24 -14.59
N VAL A 8 -4.05 -5.95 -14.37
CA VAL A 8 -5.07 -5.55 -13.39
C VAL A 8 -5.12 -6.57 -12.27
N ILE A 9 -5.08 -6.08 -11.04
CA ILE A 9 -5.29 -6.82 -9.80
C ILE A 9 -6.48 -6.17 -9.12
N ALA A 10 -7.56 -6.90 -8.95
CA ALA A 10 -8.79 -6.35 -8.39
C ALA A 10 -9.28 -7.19 -7.22
N GLN A 11 -9.76 -6.51 -6.20
CA GLN A 11 -10.50 -7.10 -5.09
C GLN A 11 -11.99 -6.84 -5.29
N GLU A 12 -12.79 -7.79 -4.86
CA GLU A 12 -14.24 -7.68 -4.85
C GLU A 12 -14.79 -8.16 -3.52
N ARG A 13 -15.33 -7.23 -2.76
CA ARG A 13 -15.88 -7.50 -1.42
C ARG A 13 -17.14 -8.37 -1.42
N SER A 14 -17.91 -8.34 -2.50
CA SER A 14 -19.16 -9.12 -2.61
C SER A 14 -18.91 -10.59 -2.94
N HIS A 15 -17.69 -10.98 -3.33
CA HIS A 15 -17.35 -12.36 -3.62
C HIS A 15 -16.99 -13.11 -2.34
N GLY A 16 -17.79 -14.13 -1.99
CA GLY A 16 -17.61 -14.89 -0.76
C GLY A 16 -17.72 -14.01 0.48
N THR A 17 -16.70 -14.03 1.33
CA THR A 17 -16.58 -13.16 2.52
C THR A 17 -15.90 -11.82 2.22
N GLY A 18 -15.31 -11.68 1.03
CA GLY A 18 -14.53 -10.52 0.61
C GLY A 18 -13.18 -10.37 1.31
N VAL A 19 -12.86 -11.20 2.31
CA VAL A 19 -11.56 -11.20 2.98
C VAL A 19 -10.50 -11.90 2.14
N TRP A 20 -9.24 -11.49 2.35
CA TRP A 20 -8.11 -12.05 1.63
C TRP A 20 -7.31 -13.01 2.51
N GLY A 21 -7.30 -14.28 2.13
CA GLY A 21 -6.47 -15.32 2.74
C GLY A 21 -5.04 -15.35 2.19
N PRO A 22 -4.18 -16.22 2.74
CA PRO A 22 -2.79 -16.39 2.30
C PRO A 22 -2.66 -16.66 0.81
N GLU A 23 -3.51 -17.52 0.27
CA GLU A 23 -3.54 -17.90 -1.15
C GLU A 23 -3.79 -16.72 -2.08
N HIS A 24 -4.65 -15.78 -1.68
CA HIS A 24 -4.92 -14.57 -2.45
C HIS A 24 -3.68 -13.67 -2.52
N HIS A 25 -2.97 -13.50 -1.38
CA HIS A 25 -1.76 -12.69 -1.32
C HIS A 25 -0.63 -13.31 -2.14
N GLU A 26 -0.43 -14.64 -2.02
CA GLU A 26 0.59 -15.38 -2.76
C GLU A 26 0.36 -15.31 -4.27
N LEU A 27 -0.85 -15.66 -4.72
CA LEU A 27 -1.21 -15.58 -6.14
C LEU A 27 -1.04 -14.16 -6.68
N THR A 28 -1.42 -13.16 -5.90
CA THR A 28 -1.29 -11.75 -6.31
C THR A 28 0.17 -11.34 -6.44
N ALA A 29 1.05 -11.78 -5.54
CA ALA A 29 2.48 -11.52 -5.64
C ALA A 29 3.06 -12.15 -6.93
N GLU A 30 2.68 -13.38 -7.25
CA GLU A 30 3.08 -14.04 -8.50
C GLU A 30 2.57 -13.30 -9.74
N ARG A 31 1.34 -12.82 -9.73
CA ARG A 31 0.75 -12.05 -10.84
C ARG A 31 1.42 -10.70 -11.02
N ALA A 32 1.70 -9.98 -9.93
CA ALA A 32 2.44 -8.71 -9.98
C ALA A 32 3.81 -8.92 -10.62
N SER A 33 4.52 -9.96 -10.19
CA SER A 33 5.77 -10.42 -10.77
C SER A 33 5.67 -10.70 -12.27
N SER A 34 4.66 -11.47 -12.68
CA SER A 34 4.42 -11.80 -14.09
C SER A 34 4.13 -10.56 -14.94
N PHE A 35 3.37 -9.60 -14.42
CA PHE A 35 3.09 -8.34 -15.13
C PHE A 35 4.36 -7.51 -15.31
N ALA A 36 5.19 -7.40 -14.28
CA ALA A 36 6.45 -6.68 -14.35
C ALA A 36 7.42 -7.30 -15.37
N ILE A 37 7.58 -8.63 -15.39
CA ILE A 37 8.39 -9.34 -16.41
C ILE A 37 7.92 -9.01 -17.82
N ARG A 38 6.63 -8.78 -18.01
CA ARG A 38 6.02 -8.43 -19.29
C ARG A 38 6.01 -6.93 -19.57
N ASN A 39 6.66 -6.12 -18.74
CA ASN A 39 6.66 -4.65 -18.80
C ASN A 39 5.25 -4.03 -18.84
N LEU A 40 4.30 -4.63 -18.14
CA LEU A 40 2.94 -4.11 -18.06
C LEU A 40 2.81 -3.20 -16.81
N PRO A 41 2.35 -1.95 -16.95
CA PRO A 41 1.90 -1.17 -15.81
C PRO A 41 0.87 -1.94 -14.99
N ILE A 42 0.90 -1.80 -13.68
CA ILE A 42 0.00 -2.52 -12.79
C ILE A 42 -1.04 -1.55 -12.22
N LEU A 43 -2.31 -1.90 -12.42
CA LEU A 43 -3.45 -1.26 -11.78
C LEU A 43 -3.93 -2.16 -10.63
N THR A 44 -4.02 -1.62 -9.43
CA THR A 44 -4.63 -2.31 -8.29
C THR A 44 -5.95 -1.64 -7.92
N LEU A 45 -7.04 -2.41 -7.83
CA LEU A 45 -8.36 -1.95 -7.43
C LEU A 45 -8.69 -2.59 -6.07
N MET A 46 -8.94 -1.76 -5.05
CA MET A 46 -9.10 -2.21 -3.68
C MET A 46 -10.54 -2.14 -3.22
N ASP A 47 -11.11 -3.30 -2.89
CA ASP A 47 -12.40 -3.44 -2.22
C ASP A 47 -12.44 -4.70 -1.36
N THR A 48 -11.98 -4.59 -0.11
CA THR A 48 -11.93 -5.70 0.85
C THR A 48 -12.16 -5.23 2.29
N PRO A 49 -12.83 -6.01 3.13
CA PRO A 49 -12.92 -5.75 4.56
C PRO A 49 -11.62 -6.04 5.31
N GLY A 50 -10.65 -6.68 4.66
CA GLY A 50 -9.33 -6.94 5.24
C GLY A 50 -8.78 -8.33 4.93
N ALA A 51 -7.67 -8.66 5.61
CA ALA A 51 -7.12 -10.01 5.60
C ALA A 51 -8.01 -10.95 6.43
N ASP A 52 -7.96 -12.25 6.09
CA ASP A 52 -8.70 -13.29 6.79
C ASP A 52 -8.25 -13.35 8.27
N PRO A 53 -9.18 -13.12 9.24
CA PRO A 53 -8.83 -13.06 10.65
C PRO A 53 -8.84 -14.44 11.35
N TYR A 54 -9.20 -15.51 10.65
CA TYR A 54 -9.37 -16.82 11.24
C TYR A 54 -8.06 -17.56 11.50
N GLU A 55 -8.07 -18.44 12.48
CA GLU A 55 -6.90 -19.22 12.90
C GLU A 55 -6.31 -20.06 11.76
N ALA A 56 -7.15 -20.59 10.90
CA ALA A 56 -6.71 -21.34 9.71
C ALA A 56 -5.83 -20.51 8.77
N ALA A 57 -6.15 -19.23 8.57
CA ALA A 57 -5.32 -18.33 7.77
C ALA A 57 -3.97 -18.05 8.45
N ASN A 58 -3.96 -17.86 9.77
CA ASN A 58 -2.74 -17.69 10.54
C ASN A 58 -1.85 -18.93 10.50
N ALA A 59 -2.43 -20.11 10.64
CA ALA A 59 -1.73 -21.40 10.50
C ALA A 59 -1.11 -21.58 9.10
N ASN A 60 -1.73 -20.98 8.08
CA ASN A 60 -1.25 -20.98 6.69
C ASN A 60 -0.39 -19.73 6.36
N ASN A 61 0.29 -19.14 7.36
CA ASN A 61 1.26 -18.06 7.18
C ASN A 61 0.68 -16.74 6.61
N GLN A 62 -0.51 -16.33 7.04
CA GLN A 62 -1.16 -15.08 6.62
C GLN A 62 -0.22 -13.86 6.67
N ALA A 63 0.50 -13.67 7.77
CA ALA A 63 1.40 -12.54 7.94
C ALA A 63 2.57 -12.56 6.94
N HIS A 64 3.09 -13.75 6.64
CA HIS A 64 4.16 -13.93 5.67
C HIS A 64 3.68 -13.60 4.24
N SER A 65 2.52 -14.10 3.85
CA SER A 65 1.95 -13.85 2.53
C SER A 65 1.65 -12.36 2.29
N ILE A 66 1.13 -11.65 3.31
CA ILE A 66 0.95 -10.20 3.28
C ILE A 66 2.30 -9.50 3.06
N SER A 67 3.32 -9.87 3.85
CA SER A 67 4.65 -9.27 3.76
C SER A 67 5.32 -9.53 2.41
N ARG A 68 5.15 -10.75 1.87
CA ARG A 68 5.63 -11.10 0.53
C ARG A 68 5.00 -10.23 -0.55
N LEU A 69 3.69 -10.04 -0.50
CA LEU A 69 2.98 -9.21 -1.47
C LEU A 69 3.41 -7.74 -1.39
N ILE A 70 3.59 -7.20 -0.17
CA ILE A 70 4.14 -5.84 0.02
C ILE A 70 5.53 -5.74 -0.63
N ALA A 71 6.41 -6.70 -0.33
CA ALA A 71 7.76 -6.70 -0.87
C ALA A 71 7.76 -6.79 -2.40
N GLU A 72 6.89 -7.63 -2.98
CA GLU A 72 6.78 -7.78 -4.42
C GLU A 72 6.31 -6.47 -5.09
N LEU A 73 5.20 -5.88 -4.61
CA LEU A 73 4.67 -4.64 -5.18
C LEU A 73 5.60 -3.44 -4.96
N CYS A 74 6.37 -3.41 -3.87
CA CYS A 74 7.39 -2.40 -3.66
C CYS A 74 8.56 -2.53 -4.67
N ASN A 75 8.84 -3.75 -5.13
CA ASN A 75 10.03 -4.04 -5.95
C ASN A 75 9.76 -4.18 -7.45
N VAL A 76 8.51 -4.23 -7.92
CA VAL A 76 8.24 -4.24 -9.35
C VAL A 76 8.81 -3.00 -10.04
N ASP A 77 9.37 -3.18 -11.22
CA ASP A 77 10.09 -2.15 -12.00
C ASP A 77 9.23 -1.51 -13.10
N VAL A 78 7.91 -1.53 -12.90
CA VAL A 78 6.90 -0.93 -13.77
C VAL A 78 6.07 0.09 -13.00
N PRO A 79 5.38 1.03 -13.70
CA PRO A 79 4.43 1.93 -13.08
C PRO A 79 3.34 1.18 -12.31
N THR A 80 2.99 1.64 -11.12
CA THR A 80 1.89 1.08 -10.34
C THR A 80 0.90 2.18 -9.95
N LEU A 81 -0.36 1.97 -10.27
CA LEU A 81 -1.48 2.84 -9.92
C LEU A 81 -2.44 2.07 -9.01
N GLY A 82 -2.66 2.56 -7.80
CA GLY A 82 -3.63 1.99 -6.86
C GLY A 82 -4.89 2.85 -6.79
N ILE A 83 -6.05 2.21 -6.76
CA ILE A 83 -7.33 2.91 -6.58
C ILE A 83 -8.16 2.17 -5.53
N ILE A 84 -8.55 2.90 -4.50
CA ILE A 84 -9.52 2.43 -3.51
C ILE A 84 -10.91 2.68 -4.08
N ILE A 85 -11.57 1.60 -4.52
CA ILE A 85 -12.88 1.68 -5.19
C ILE A 85 -14.05 1.48 -4.23
N GLY A 86 -13.80 0.92 -3.07
CA GLY A 86 -14.80 0.66 -2.05
C GLY A 86 -14.19 0.67 -0.66
N GLN A 87 -14.14 -0.47 0.00
CA GLN A 87 -13.50 -0.63 1.30
C GLN A 87 -12.06 -1.12 1.15
N GLY A 88 -11.12 -0.40 1.76
CA GLY A 88 -9.72 -0.80 1.81
C GLY A 88 -9.26 -0.95 3.26
N TYR A 89 -9.41 -2.14 3.85
CA TYR A 89 -9.04 -2.33 5.24
C TYR A 89 -7.88 -3.30 5.44
N SER A 90 -7.03 -2.96 6.44
CA SER A 90 -6.06 -3.84 7.06
C SER A 90 -5.09 -4.51 6.07
N GLY A 91 -4.56 -5.68 6.45
CA GLY A 91 -3.62 -6.47 5.66
C GLY A 91 -4.15 -6.95 4.31
N GLY A 92 -5.47 -6.90 4.08
CA GLY A 92 -6.04 -7.21 2.77
C GLY A 92 -5.79 -6.12 1.73
N ALA A 93 -5.86 -4.83 2.12
CA ALA A 93 -5.73 -3.70 1.20
C ALA A 93 -4.35 -3.04 1.21
N ILE A 94 -3.66 -3.01 2.37
CA ILE A 94 -2.38 -2.32 2.53
C ILE A 94 -1.34 -2.73 1.47
N PRO A 95 -1.17 -4.02 1.11
CA PRO A 95 -0.22 -4.40 0.08
C PRO A 95 -0.50 -3.74 -1.27
N LEU A 96 -1.77 -3.69 -1.68
CA LEU A 96 -2.19 -3.12 -2.96
C LEU A 96 -2.07 -1.59 -3.01
N ALA A 97 -2.03 -0.94 -1.85
CA ALA A 97 -1.77 0.49 -1.72
C ALA A 97 -0.27 0.85 -1.90
N ALA A 98 0.62 -0.14 -1.99
CA ALA A 98 2.04 0.04 -2.28
C ALA A 98 2.26 0.41 -3.75
N SER A 99 1.80 1.59 -4.15
CA SER A 99 1.78 2.09 -5.54
C SER A 99 2.51 3.42 -5.70
N ASN A 100 2.90 3.74 -6.92
CA ASN A 100 3.50 5.03 -7.27
C ASN A 100 2.49 6.16 -7.06
N LEU A 101 1.25 5.94 -7.49
CA LEU A 101 0.13 6.87 -7.32
C LEU A 101 -1.02 6.11 -6.66
N LEU A 102 -1.57 6.66 -5.59
CA LEU A 102 -2.68 6.08 -4.85
C LEU A 102 -3.88 7.03 -4.89
N LEU A 103 -4.94 6.60 -5.55
CA LEU A 103 -6.18 7.34 -5.67
C LEU A 103 -7.29 6.67 -4.84
N CYS A 104 -8.34 7.42 -4.56
CA CYS A 104 -9.52 6.91 -3.89
C CYS A 104 -10.77 7.44 -4.57
N LEU A 105 -11.76 6.58 -4.81
CA LEU A 105 -13.07 7.06 -5.21
C LEU A 105 -13.66 7.93 -4.09
N LYS A 106 -14.51 8.88 -4.45
CA LYS A 106 -15.15 9.80 -3.50
C LYS A 106 -15.86 9.08 -2.35
N THR A 107 -16.45 7.94 -2.62
CA THR A 107 -17.13 7.06 -1.65
C THR A 107 -16.21 6.02 -1.01
N GLY A 108 -14.96 5.92 -1.46
CA GLY A 108 -13.99 4.96 -0.96
C GLY A 108 -13.55 5.28 0.48
N VAL A 109 -13.20 4.23 1.21
CA VAL A 109 -12.69 4.31 2.58
C VAL A 109 -11.45 3.44 2.72
N PHE A 110 -10.45 3.95 3.45
CA PHE A 110 -9.20 3.20 3.65
C PHE A 110 -8.68 3.40 5.06
N ASN A 111 -8.36 2.30 5.73
CA ASN A 111 -7.69 2.35 7.03
C ASN A 111 -7.04 1.02 7.41
N THR A 112 -6.10 1.06 8.36
CA THR A 112 -5.47 -0.14 8.92
C THR A 112 -6.42 -0.98 9.76
N ILE A 113 -7.47 -0.38 10.31
CA ILE A 113 -8.46 -1.06 11.17
C ILE A 113 -9.86 -0.51 10.93
N HIS A 114 -10.83 -1.41 10.83
CA HIS A 114 -12.24 -1.03 10.78
C HIS A 114 -12.70 -0.49 12.15
N ARG A 115 -13.51 0.59 12.15
CA ARG A 115 -13.95 1.27 13.38
C ARG A 115 -14.59 0.38 14.45
N ARG A 116 -15.35 -0.66 14.03
CA ARG A 116 -15.93 -1.63 14.98
C ARG A 116 -14.87 -2.53 15.59
N SER A 117 -13.89 -2.94 14.80
CA SER A 117 -12.76 -3.73 15.29
C SER A 117 -11.89 -2.92 16.24
N LEU A 118 -11.72 -1.62 15.97
CA LEU A 118 -11.04 -0.70 16.89
C LEU A 118 -11.80 -0.61 18.22
N ALA A 119 -13.13 -0.44 18.20
CA ALA A 119 -13.96 -0.41 19.42
C ALA A 119 -13.78 -1.68 20.26
N ASN A 120 -13.70 -2.86 19.60
CA ASN A 120 -13.43 -4.13 20.29
C ASN A 120 -12.02 -4.18 20.90
N LEU A 121 -11.00 -3.68 20.21
CA LEU A 121 -9.64 -3.62 20.74
C LEU A 121 -9.53 -2.70 21.96
N VAL A 122 -10.23 -1.57 21.91
CA VAL A 122 -10.21 -0.56 22.98
C VAL A 122 -11.40 -0.67 23.94
N ARG A 123 -12.09 -1.83 23.97
CA ARG A 123 -13.31 -2.06 24.79
C ARG A 123 -13.15 -1.68 26.26
N ARG A 124 -11.94 -1.77 26.81
CA ARG A 124 -11.62 -1.37 28.19
C ARG A 124 -11.86 0.12 28.47
N TYR A 125 -11.95 0.95 27.42
CA TYR A 125 -12.22 2.38 27.51
C TYR A 125 -13.71 2.72 27.32
N ASN A 126 -14.57 1.72 27.11
CA ASN A 126 -16.01 1.89 26.85
C ASN A 126 -16.35 2.85 25.71
N LEU A 127 -15.48 2.94 24.72
CA LEU A 127 -15.73 3.77 23.53
C LEU A 127 -16.68 3.04 22.55
N SER A 128 -17.70 3.74 22.11
CA SER A 128 -18.56 3.27 21.03
C SER A 128 -17.78 3.27 19.70
N TRP A 129 -18.25 2.51 18.72
CA TRP A 129 -17.65 2.52 17.40
C TRP A 129 -17.77 3.88 16.70
N GLN A 130 -18.78 4.69 17.03
CA GLN A 130 -18.96 6.05 16.54
C GLN A 130 -17.87 6.98 17.09
N GLU A 131 -17.52 6.84 18.37
CA GLU A 131 -16.41 7.58 18.96
C GLU A 131 -15.09 7.13 18.37
N CYS A 132 -14.88 5.84 18.20
CA CYS A 132 -13.68 5.31 17.52
C CYS A 132 -13.55 5.85 16.09
N ALA A 133 -14.64 6.01 15.36
CA ALA A 133 -14.64 6.55 14.00
C ALA A 133 -14.12 7.98 13.93
N LYS A 134 -14.24 8.77 15.00
CA LYS A 134 -13.70 10.14 15.07
C LYS A 134 -12.17 10.17 15.16
N PHE A 135 -11.55 9.11 15.66
CA PHE A 135 -10.10 9.01 15.79
C PHE A 135 -9.40 8.45 14.55
N VAL A 136 -10.14 7.76 13.69
CA VAL A 136 -9.61 7.15 12.46
C VAL A 136 -10.26 7.83 11.26
N GLY A 137 -9.58 8.79 10.66
CA GLY A 137 -10.00 9.35 9.39
C GLY A 137 -10.02 8.26 8.32
N VAL A 138 -11.17 8.01 7.70
CA VAL A 138 -11.37 6.91 6.76
C VAL A 138 -11.91 7.35 5.41
N SER A 139 -12.59 8.51 5.35
CA SER A 139 -13.15 9.02 4.11
C SER A 139 -12.07 9.51 3.14
N SER A 140 -12.37 9.47 1.85
CA SER A 140 -11.46 9.95 0.80
C SER A 140 -10.98 11.38 1.05
N PHE A 141 -11.84 12.27 1.56
CA PHE A 141 -11.49 13.65 1.89
C PHE A 141 -10.49 13.75 3.05
N GLU A 142 -10.74 12.99 4.12
CA GLU A 142 -9.81 12.94 5.25
C GLU A 142 -8.46 12.35 4.86
N LEU A 143 -8.48 11.27 4.07
CA LEU A 143 -7.26 10.62 3.56
C LEU A 143 -6.45 11.58 2.69
N TYR A 144 -7.12 12.34 1.82
CA TYR A 144 -6.46 13.35 0.98
C TYR A 144 -5.87 14.49 1.80
N GLN A 145 -6.65 15.05 2.72
CA GLN A 145 -6.16 16.12 3.63
C GLN A 145 -4.97 15.66 4.49
N GLN A 146 -4.94 14.39 4.84
CA GLN A 146 -3.85 13.80 5.62
C GLN A 146 -2.63 13.44 4.77
N GLY A 147 -2.72 13.49 3.44
CA GLY A 147 -1.66 13.06 2.53
C GLY A 147 -1.48 11.55 2.45
N ASN A 148 -2.50 10.77 2.81
CA ASN A 148 -2.50 9.32 2.72
C ASN A 148 -2.80 8.80 1.31
N ILE A 149 -3.50 9.62 0.50
CA ILE A 149 -3.75 9.38 -0.92
C ILE A 149 -3.33 10.61 -1.71
N ASP A 150 -3.11 10.42 -3.00
CA ASP A 150 -2.63 11.47 -3.90
C ASP A 150 -3.77 12.21 -4.61
N GLY A 151 -4.98 11.63 -4.63
CA GLY A 151 -6.14 12.28 -5.26
C GLY A 151 -7.45 11.55 -5.01
N ILE A 152 -8.53 12.28 -5.25
CA ILE A 152 -9.91 11.78 -5.16
C ILE A 152 -10.49 11.72 -6.57
N VAL A 153 -11.13 10.61 -6.91
CA VAL A 153 -11.79 10.39 -8.20
C VAL A 153 -13.29 10.45 -7.99
N ASP A 154 -13.95 11.36 -8.68
CA ASP A 154 -15.41 11.47 -8.68
C ASP A 154 -16.00 10.52 -9.73
N PHE A 155 -16.14 9.28 -9.36
CA PHE A 155 -16.70 8.22 -10.17
C PHE A 155 -17.58 7.32 -9.29
N ASP A 156 -18.77 7.02 -9.79
CA ASP A 156 -19.69 6.05 -9.17
C ASP A 156 -19.71 4.78 -10.03
N PRO A 157 -19.26 3.63 -9.53
CA PRO A 157 -19.32 2.37 -10.26
C PRO A 157 -20.75 1.92 -10.64
N GLY A 158 -21.76 2.42 -9.94
CA GLY A 158 -23.16 2.18 -10.26
C GLY A 158 -23.68 2.98 -11.46
N GLU A 159 -22.95 4.04 -11.87
CA GLU A 159 -23.32 4.91 -12.99
C GLU A 159 -22.33 4.79 -14.15
N THR A 160 -22.63 3.95 -15.11
CA THR A 160 -21.77 3.70 -16.29
C THR A 160 -21.58 4.92 -17.19
N SER A 161 -22.40 5.96 -17.05
CA SER A 161 -22.31 7.20 -17.84
C SER A 161 -20.93 7.90 -17.74
N ASN A 162 -20.24 7.75 -16.61
CA ASN A 162 -18.96 8.39 -16.33
C ASN A 162 -17.73 7.48 -16.56
N ILE A 163 -17.91 6.34 -17.18
CA ILE A 163 -16.80 5.39 -17.42
C ILE A 163 -15.65 6.01 -18.22
N HIS A 164 -15.94 6.88 -19.18
CA HIS A 164 -14.92 7.58 -19.96
C HIS A 164 -14.05 8.49 -19.09
N HIS A 165 -14.64 9.16 -18.09
CA HIS A 165 -13.88 9.95 -17.14
C HIS A 165 -12.93 9.05 -16.33
N PHE A 166 -13.44 7.94 -15.80
CA PHE A 166 -12.61 6.99 -15.07
C PHE A 166 -11.46 6.43 -15.91
N LEU A 167 -11.72 6.03 -17.15
CA LEU A 167 -10.68 5.58 -18.06
C LEU A 167 -9.64 6.67 -18.33
N THR A 168 -10.06 7.93 -18.48
CA THR A 168 -9.15 9.05 -18.64
C THR A 168 -8.26 9.21 -17.41
N VAL A 169 -8.80 9.09 -16.20
CA VAL A 169 -8.02 9.13 -14.95
C VAL A 169 -6.98 8.02 -14.91
N LEU A 170 -7.32 6.79 -15.33
CA LEU A 170 -6.38 5.67 -15.39
C LEU A 170 -5.20 5.97 -16.34
N VAL A 171 -5.52 6.42 -17.57
CA VAL A 171 -4.50 6.73 -18.58
C VAL A 171 -3.60 7.86 -18.09
N THR A 172 -4.19 8.97 -17.68
CA THR A 172 -3.45 10.15 -17.19
C THR A 172 -2.63 9.83 -15.93
N GLY A 173 -3.15 8.99 -15.05
CA GLY A 173 -2.44 8.54 -13.85
C GLY A 173 -1.17 7.76 -14.21
N ILE A 174 -1.25 6.82 -15.12
CA ILE A 174 -0.08 6.05 -15.58
C ILE A 174 0.91 6.97 -16.32
N GLU A 175 0.44 7.82 -17.22
CA GLU A 175 1.29 8.79 -17.94
C GLU A 175 1.99 9.77 -16.98
N SER A 176 1.31 10.20 -15.92
CA SER A 176 1.89 11.04 -14.86
C SER A 176 3.02 10.34 -14.15
N ILE A 177 2.86 9.07 -13.77
CA ILE A 177 3.91 8.26 -13.14
C ILE A 177 5.12 8.15 -14.07
N GLU A 178 4.90 7.87 -15.36
CA GLU A 178 5.97 7.77 -16.34
C GLU A 178 6.68 9.09 -16.61
N SER A 179 5.92 10.18 -16.66
CA SER A 179 6.46 11.52 -16.81
C SER A 179 7.32 11.90 -15.60
N GLY A 180 6.83 11.61 -14.38
CA GLY A 180 7.60 11.82 -13.15
C GLY A 180 8.89 11.00 -13.12
N ALA A 181 8.87 9.76 -13.61
CA ALA A 181 10.08 8.93 -13.69
C ALA A 181 11.08 9.48 -14.72
N ARG A 182 10.61 9.96 -15.88
CA ARG A 182 11.48 10.62 -16.89
C ARG A 182 12.13 11.87 -16.32
N GLN A 183 11.36 12.71 -15.64
CA GLN A 183 11.89 13.91 -15.00
C GLN A 183 12.92 13.55 -13.92
N PHE A 184 12.60 12.60 -13.06
CA PHE A 184 13.49 12.14 -12.00
C PHE A 184 14.82 11.62 -12.55
N VAL A 185 14.81 10.81 -13.62
CA VAL A 185 16.03 10.32 -14.27
C VAL A 185 16.85 11.45 -14.89
N ALA A 186 16.20 12.46 -15.46
CA ALA A 186 16.88 13.62 -16.02
C ALA A 186 17.55 14.50 -14.94
N GLU A 187 16.91 14.61 -13.77
CA GLU A 187 17.43 15.38 -12.63
C GLU A 187 18.49 14.62 -11.82
N HIS A 188 18.49 13.27 -11.90
CA HIS A 188 19.38 12.39 -11.12
C HIS A 188 20.07 11.36 -12.02
N PRO A 189 20.93 11.77 -12.96
CA PRO A 189 21.61 10.83 -13.87
C PRO A 189 22.52 9.86 -13.12
N GLU A 190 23.01 10.25 -11.92
CA GLU A 190 23.88 9.44 -11.09
C GLU A 190 23.17 8.27 -10.38
N ILE A 191 21.84 8.23 -10.40
CA ILE A 191 21.07 7.24 -9.64
C ILE A 191 21.35 5.81 -10.05
N LEU A 192 21.64 5.59 -11.33
CA LEU A 192 22.04 4.28 -11.84
C LEU A 192 23.38 3.84 -11.32
N ASP A 193 24.35 4.74 -11.31
CA ASP A 193 25.68 4.46 -10.80
C ASP A 193 25.65 4.20 -9.30
N HIS A 194 24.80 4.94 -8.58
CA HIS A 194 24.59 4.74 -7.15
C HIS A 194 23.92 3.39 -6.87
N TYR A 195 22.89 3.06 -7.61
CA TYR A 195 22.18 1.79 -7.51
C TYR A 195 23.11 0.62 -7.85
N HIS A 196 23.85 0.72 -8.95
CA HIS A 196 24.81 -0.29 -9.40
C HIS A 196 25.93 -0.52 -8.38
N ARG A 197 26.52 0.55 -7.85
CA ARG A 197 27.57 0.46 -6.81
C ARG A 197 27.04 -0.20 -5.53
N ASN A 198 25.82 0.10 -5.12
CA ASN A 198 25.23 -0.51 -3.93
C ASN A 198 24.94 -1.99 -4.13
N ILE A 199 24.40 -2.38 -5.27
CA ILE A 199 24.14 -3.80 -5.56
C ILE A 199 25.45 -4.57 -5.66
N THR A 200 26.45 -4.07 -6.39
CA THR A 200 27.76 -4.74 -6.53
C THR A 200 28.51 -4.83 -5.21
N ARG A 201 28.29 -3.88 -4.29
CA ARG A 201 28.91 -3.90 -2.97
C ARG A 201 28.32 -4.97 -2.04
N TYR A 202 27.04 -5.27 -2.16
CA TYR A 202 26.31 -6.19 -1.27
C TYR A 202 26.07 -7.58 -1.86
N LEU A 203 26.14 -7.70 -3.18
CA LEU A 203 25.96 -8.97 -3.89
C LEU A 203 27.26 -9.28 -4.66
N THR A 204 28.22 -9.92 -3.98
CA THR A 204 29.31 -10.55 -4.73
C THR A 204 28.72 -11.67 -5.60
N PRO A 205 29.30 -11.97 -6.77
CA PRO A 205 28.82 -13.06 -7.64
C PRO A 205 28.66 -14.40 -6.91
N HIS A 206 29.49 -14.66 -5.91
CA HIS A 206 29.45 -15.88 -5.11
C HIS A 206 28.24 -15.91 -4.14
N GLU A 207 28.00 -14.81 -3.44
CA GLU A 207 26.84 -14.66 -2.55
C GLU A 207 25.52 -14.67 -3.33
N TYR A 208 25.54 -14.08 -4.52
CA TYR A 208 24.40 -14.12 -5.42
C TYR A 208 24.06 -15.55 -5.87
N LEU A 209 25.04 -16.33 -6.30
CA LEU A 209 24.85 -17.73 -6.71
C LEU A 209 24.40 -18.60 -5.53
N SER A 210 24.93 -18.35 -4.33
CA SER A 210 24.53 -19.06 -3.11
C SER A 210 23.10 -18.72 -2.71
N ALA A 211 22.72 -17.45 -2.80
CA ALA A 211 21.36 -16.99 -2.51
C ALA A 211 20.34 -17.53 -3.53
N VAL A 212 20.69 -17.57 -4.81
CA VAL A 212 19.85 -18.14 -5.88
C VAL A 212 19.66 -19.64 -5.71
N ASN A 213 20.71 -20.35 -5.32
CA ASN A 213 20.64 -21.81 -5.10
C ASN A 213 19.92 -22.17 -3.79
N ALA A 214 19.98 -21.32 -2.78
CA ALA A 214 19.31 -21.52 -1.50
C ALA A 214 17.80 -21.21 -1.55
N SER A 215 17.36 -20.42 -2.52
CA SER A 215 15.98 -19.96 -2.65
C SER A 215 15.49 -20.12 -4.07
N SER A 216 14.88 -21.26 -4.35
CA SER A 216 14.23 -21.53 -5.64
C SER A 216 13.06 -20.56 -5.98
N THR A 217 12.65 -19.75 -5.03
CA THR A 217 11.54 -18.80 -5.15
C THR A 217 11.95 -17.33 -5.30
N LEU A 218 13.16 -16.96 -4.85
CA LEU A 218 13.71 -15.63 -5.05
C LEU A 218 14.60 -15.64 -6.31
N LYS A 219 13.99 -15.69 -7.47
CA LYS A 219 14.68 -15.22 -8.67
C LYS A 219 14.84 -13.72 -8.51
N LEU A 220 16.02 -13.28 -8.07
CA LEU A 220 16.43 -11.91 -8.24
C LEU A 220 16.30 -11.61 -9.73
N ARG A 221 15.34 -10.78 -10.10
CA ARG A 221 14.99 -10.48 -11.50
C ARG A 221 16.06 -9.72 -12.26
N THR A 222 17.06 -9.24 -11.56
CA THR A 222 18.19 -8.53 -12.14
C THR A 222 19.44 -9.33 -11.84
N SER A 223 20.02 -9.96 -12.85
CA SER A 223 21.42 -10.31 -12.78
C SER A 223 22.23 -9.06 -12.39
N PRO A 224 23.21 -9.17 -11.49
CA PRO A 224 24.10 -8.04 -11.19
C PRO A 224 24.82 -7.48 -12.43
N THR A 225 24.81 -8.24 -13.53
CA THR A 225 25.39 -7.88 -14.83
C THR A 225 24.40 -7.26 -15.80
N GLU A 226 23.09 -7.39 -15.56
CA GLU A 226 22.07 -6.71 -16.36
C GLU A 226 21.73 -5.37 -15.73
N TYR A 227 21.98 -4.30 -16.45
CA TYR A 227 21.52 -2.97 -16.08
C TYR A 227 20.00 -3.01 -15.98
N PRO A 228 19.42 -2.78 -14.79
CA PRO A 228 17.99 -2.60 -14.72
C PRO A 228 17.61 -1.43 -15.62
N ASN A 229 16.45 -1.53 -16.26
CA ASN A 229 15.89 -0.39 -16.96
C ASN A 229 15.91 0.82 -16.02
N VAL A 230 16.57 1.91 -16.43
CA VAL A 230 16.71 3.14 -15.63
C VAL A 230 15.37 3.62 -15.07
N PHE A 231 14.32 3.49 -15.84
CA PHE A 231 12.97 3.85 -15.41
C PHE A 231 12.45 2.88 -14.35
N GLY A 232 12.81 1.59 -14.41
CA GLY A 232 12.48 0.63 -13.36
C GLY A 232 13.05 1.03 -12.01
N VAL A 233 14.30 1.50 -11.97
CA VAL A 233 14.91 2.05 -10.75
C VAL A 233 14.17 3.30 -10.28
N ALA A 234 13.81 4.20 -11.21
CA ALA A 234 13.08 5.41 -10.89
C ALA A 234 11.68 5.09 -10.32
N TYR A 235 10.94 4.14 -10.91
CA TYR A 235 9.63 3.72 -10.38
C TYR A 235 9.73 3.19 -8.96
N ARG A 236 10.70 2.32 -8.66
CA ARG A 236 10.92 1.79 -7.31
C ARG A 236 11.24 2.89 -6.31
N TYR A 237 12.16 3.78 -6.68
CA TYR A 237 12.59 4.85 -5.79
C TYR A 237 11.48 5.87 -5.52
N LEU A 238 10.77 6.31 -6.55
CA LEU A 238 9.64 7.23 -6.41
C LEU A 238 8.50 6.61 -5.61
N ARG A 239 8.24 5.30 -5.80
CA ARG A 239 7.29 4.55 -4.97
C ARG A 239 7.71 4.54 -3.51
N TYR A 240 8.98 4.25 -3.23
CA TYR A 240 9.51 4.30 -1.87
C TYR A 240 9.36 5.68 -1.25
N LEU A 241 9.66 6.75 -1.97
CA LEU A 241 9.49 8.12 -1.48
C LEU A 241 8.01 8.44 -1.21
N GLY A 242 7.11 8.02 -2.11
CA GLY A 242 5.66 8.16 -1.94
C GLY A 242 5.15 7.42 -0.69
N LEU A 243 5.54 6.17 -0.50
CA LEU A 243 5.20 5.37 0.68
C LEU A 243 5.73 6.02 1.96
N ARG A 244 6.99 6.47 1.95
CA ARG A 244 7.59 7.16 3.10
C ARG A 244 6.85 8.45 3.45
N LYS A 245 6.43 9.23 2.44
CA LYS A 245 5.62 10.43 2.62
C LYS A 245 4.27 10.11 3.26
N ARG A 246 3.56 9.09 2.77
CA ARG A 246 2.26 8.65 3.29
C ARG A 246 2.37 8.14 4.73
N ILE A 247 3.36 7.31 5.04
CA ILE A 247 3.60 6.82 6.40
C ILE A 247 3.89 7.98 7.35
N LYS A 248 4.74 8.92 6.94
CA LYS A 248 5.04 10.13 7.74
C LYS A 248 3.79 10.99 7.95
N ALA A 249 2.99 11.21 6.92
CA ALA A 249 1.74 11.95 6.99
C ALA A 249 0.76 11.28 7.97
N THR A 250 0.56 9.98 7.86
CA THR A 250 -0.29 9.20 8.76
C THR A 250 0.16 9.34 10.22
N THR A 251 1.44 9.16 10.49
CA THR A 251 2.00 9.26 11.83
C THR A 251 1.82 10.67 12.41
N THR A 252 2.18 11.69 11.64
CA THR A 252 2.08 13.08 12.06
C THR A 252 0.63 13.50 12.29
N THR A 253 -0.28 13.11 11.40
CA THR A 253 -1.69 13.53 11.48
C THR A 253 -2.43 12.80 12.60
N GLN A 254 -2.16 11.52 12.83
CA GLN A 254 -2.75 10.79 13.96
C GLN A 254 -2.32 11.38 15.30
N TYR A 255 -1.05 11.68 15.45
CA TYR A 255 -0.56 12.35 16.67
C TYR A 255 -1.04 13.80 16.75
N GLY A 256 -1.07 14.54 15.66
CA GLY A 256 -1.60 15.90 15.60
C GLY A 256 -3.10 15.95 15.92
N ARG A 257 -3.90 15.00 15.45
CA ARG A 257 -5.32 14.91 15.79
C ARG A 257 -5.57 14.54 17.24
N LEU A 258 -4.78 13.62 17.80
CA LEU A 258 -4.84 13.29 19.23
C LEU A 258 -4.45 14.49 20.11
N ALA A 259 -3.60 15.38 19.59
CA ALA A 259 -3.24 16.62 20.26
C ALA A 259 -4.24 17.77 20.03
N GLN A 260 -5.01 17.75 18.92
CA GLN A 260 -5.98 18.79 18.55
C GLN A 260 -7.43 18.44 18.93
N VAL A 261 -7.71 17.16 19.23
CA VAL A 261 -8.99 16.81 19.85
C VAL A 261 -8.89 17.37 21.27
N ASP A 262 -9.66 18.41 21.58
CA ASP A 262 -10.09 18.72 22.94
C ASP A 262 -10.80 17.47 23.46
N ILE A 263 -10.00 16.50 23.89
CA ILE A 263 -10.48 15.41 24.72
C ILE A 263 -10.93 16.14 25.98
N PRO A 264 -12.23 16.17 26.28
CA PRO A 264 -12.69 16.79 27.49
C PRO A 264 -11.74 16.33 28.59
N GLU A 265 -11.23 17.24 29.41
CA GLU A 265 -10.30 16.97 30.51
C GLU A 265 -10.97 16.05 31.56
N GLY A 266 -11.55 14.98 31.12
CA GLY A 266 -12.21 13.98 31.92
C GLY A 266 -11.27 12.82 32.23
N GLU A 267 -11.63 12.04 33.23
CA GLU A 267 -10.96 10.84 33.73
C GLU A 267 -10.43 9.90 32.62
N LEU A 268 -11.04 9.90 31.44
CA LEU A 268 -10.69 9.03 30.29
C LEU A 268 -9.35 9.42 29.68
N ALA A 269 -9.09 10.73 29.47
CA ALA A 269 -7.83 11.22 28.90
C ALA A 269 -6.67 10.98 29.88
N GLN A 270 -6.92 11.16 31.19
CA GLN A 270 -5.94 10.88 32.21
C GLN A 270 -5.65 9.38 32.37
N ARG A 271 -6.65 8.50 32.23
CA ARG A 271 -6.47 7.05 32.21
C ARG A 271 -5.63 6.59 31.03
N VAL A 272 -5.94 7.02 29.79
CA VAL A 272 -5.18 6.69 28.58
C VAL A 272 -3.70 7.11 28.72
N HIS A 273 -3.46 8.27 29.31
CA HIS A 273 -2.09 8.77 29.51
C HIS A 273 -1.33 8.00 30.58
N ARG A 274 -1.97 7.63 31.67
CA ARG A 274 -1.36 6.83 32.76
C ARG A 274 -1.06 5.40 32.30
N GLU A 275 -1.98 4.75 31.59
CA GLU A 275 -1.78 3.36 31.17
C GLU A 275 -0.74 3.24 30.05
N ARG A 276 -0.62 4.22 29.13
CA ARG A 276 0.49 4.28 28.16
C ARG A 276 1.85 4.42 28.83
N ARG A 277 1.93 5.22 29.89
CA ARG A 277 3.15 5.39 30.67
C ARG A 277 3.51 4.12 31.44
N SER A 278 2.52 3.45 32.00
CA SER A 278 2.68 2.18 32.73
C SER A 278 3.08 1.03 31.79
N ALA A 279 2.43 0.89 30.63
CA ALA A 279 2.78 -0.11 29.63
C ALA A 279 4.18 0.10 29.04
N PHE A 280 4.58 1.35 28.81
CA PHE A 280 5.92 1.68 28.33
C PHE A 280 7.01 1.40 29.37
N LEU A 281 6.74 1.69 30.66
CA LEU A 281 7.67 1.43 31.75
C LEU A 281 7.74 -0.05 32.17
N SER A 282 6.74 -0.86 31.84
CA SER A 282 6.78 -2.32 32.04
C SER A 282 7.47 -3.06 30.90
N TRP A 283 7.80 -2.37 29.82
CA TRP A 283 8.50 -2.88 28.66
C TRP A 283 10.00 -2.53 28.66
N LEU A 284 10.40 -1.56 29.49
CA LEU A 284 11.79 -1.23 29.84
C LEU A 284 12.25 -2.03 31.05
#